data_4cf3f96daeefafba633372fba12ca17b
#
_entry.id   4cf3f96daeefafba633372fba12ca17b
#
_cell.length_a   1.000
_cell.length_b   1.000
_cell.length_c   1.000
_cell.angle_alpha   90.00
_cell.angle_beta   90.00
_cell.angle_gamma   90.00
#
_symmetry.space_group_name_H-M   'P 1'
#
loop_
_entity.id
_entity.type
_entity.pdbx_description
1 polymer ?
#
loop_
_entity_poly.entity_id
_entity_poly.type
_entity_poly.pdbx_seq_one_letter_code
_entity_poly.pdbx_strand_id
1 'polypeptide(L)'
;MIPTGRPRMPRKTLNPRDEAPPALPTETAQARRFGKARSAQSSALLEDYVELIDDLLGSTGEARPTDIARRLGVSHATAIKAIARLKREGVATARPYRGVFLTDSGQALAARVRARHRLVVAVLIALGVPAEAAEADAEGIEHHVSETTLKAFARFVHARG
;
A
#
# COMPACT_ATOMS: atom_id res chain seq x y z
N MET A 1 0.19 67.86 3.48
CA MET A 1 0.93 66.60 3.69
C MET A 1 0.02 65.45 3.27
N ILE A 2 0.18 64.93 2.05
CA ILE A 2 -0.73 63.96 1.40
C ILE A 2 0.02 62.64 1.35
N PRO A 3 -0.53 61.53 1.89
CA PRO A 3 0.10 60.21 1.74
C PRO A 3 -0.28 59.62 0.37
N THR A 4 0.70 59.45 -0.47
CA THR A 4 0.62 58.74 -1.75
C THR A 4 0.40 57.24 -1.55
N GLY A 5 -0.82 56.75 -1.64
CA GLY A 5 -1.12 55.36 -1.74
C GLY A 5 -0.68 54.77 -3.09
N ARG A 6 0.27 53.86 -3.08
CA ARG A 6 0.63 53.09 -4.29
C ARG A 6 -0.57 52.26 -4.74
N PRO A 7 -0.92 52.22 -6.03
CA PRO A 7 -1.99 51.39 -6.55
C PRO A 7 -1.59 49.91 -6.43
N ARG A 8 -2.45 49.14 -5.78
CA ARG A 8 -2.31 47.67 -5.65
C ARG A 8 -2.59 47.06 -7.02
N MET A 9 -1.56 46.53 -7.67
CA MET A 9 -1.71 45.80 -8.92
C MET A 9 -2.66 44.58 -8.71
N PRO A 10 -3.62 44.37 -9.60
CA PRO A 10 -4.49 43.19 -9.52
C PRO A 10 -3.63 41.93 -9.71
N ARG A 11 -3.71 41.01 -8.76
CA ARG A 11 -3.16 39.67 -8.94
C ARG A 11 -3.88 39.01 -10.10
N LYS A 12 -3.18 38.77 -11.19
CA LYS A 12 -3.67 37.98 -12.33
C LYS A 12 -3.98 36.57 -11.80
N THR A 13 -5.24 36.27 -11.57
CA THR A 13 -5.69 34.91 -11.27
C THR A 13 -5.47 34.11 -12.54
N LEU A 14 -4.45 33.21 -12.52
CA LEU A 14 -4.29 32.23 -13.58
C LEU A 14 -5.56 31.38 -13.63
N ASN A 15 -6.25 31.43 -14.75
CA ASN A 15 -7.36 30.54 -15.01
C ASN A 15 -6.78 29.15 -15.32
N PRO A 16 -7.16 28.09 -14.60
CA PRO A 16 -6.65 26.73 -14.85
C PRO A 16 -6.92 26.21 -16.28
N ARG A 17 -7.71 26.94 -17.07
CA ARG A 17 -8.05 26.60 -18.47
C ARG A 17 -7.11 27.21 -19.49
N ASP A 18 -6.19 28.10 -19.08
CA ASP A 18 -5.24 28.78 -19.98
C ASP A 18 -3.87 28.05 -20.10
N GLU A 19 -3.65 27.00 -19.31
CA GLU A 19 -2.49 26.13 -19.49
C GLU A 19 -2.78 25.10 -20.59
N ALA A 20 -1.93 25.11 -21.63
CA ALA A 20 -1.97 24.04 -22.64
C ALA A 20 -1.87 22.67 -21.96
N PRO A 21 -2.69 21.69 -22.33
CA PRO A 21 -2.64 20.38 -21.70
C PRO A 21 -1.21 19.83 -21.77
N PRO A 22 -0.70 19.26 -20.65
CA PRO A 22 0.66 18.71 -20.63
C PRO A 22 0.81 17.67 -21.75
N ALA A 23 1.95 17.71 -22.45
CA ALA A 23 2.24 16.77 -23.52
C ALA A 23 2.14 15.33 -22.97
N LEU A 24 1.49 14.44 -23.73
CA LEU A 24 1.41 13.03 -23.37
C LEU A 24 2.83 12.44 -23.22
N PRO A 25 3.06 11.62 -22.19
CA PRO A 25 4.30 10.85 -22.08
C PRO A 25 4.48 9.96 -23.32
N THR A 26 5.72 9.62 -23.65
CA THR A 26 5.97 8.63 -24.71
C THR A 26 5.25 7.31 -24.38
N GLU A 27 4.81 6.58 -25.41
CA GLU A 27 4.13 5.29 -25.24
C GLU A 27 4.92 4.32 -24.35
N THR A 28 6.24 4.27 -24.53
CA THR A 28 7.13 3.45 -23.70
C THR A 28 7.12 3.88 -22.23
N ALA A 29 7.14 5.17 -21.95
CA ALA A 29 7.09 5.70 -20.58
C ALA A 29 5.73 5.41 -19.93
N GLN A 30 4.66 5.57 -20.70
CA GLN A 30 3.30 5.30 -20.25
C GLN A 30 3.07 3.79 -19.99
N ALA A 31 3.51 2.93 -20.91
CA ALA A 31 3.45 1.48 -20.76
C ALA A 31 4.23 0.99 -19.53
N ARG A 32 5.40 1.58 -19.27
CA ARG A 32 6.21 1.27 -18.07
C ARG A 32 5.50 1.67 -16.78
N ARG A 33 4.84 2.83 -16.73
CA ARG A 33 4.04 3.26 -15.56
C ARG A 33 2.90 2.30 -15.28
N PHE A 34 2.12 1.95 -16.28
CA PHE A 34 1.00 1.00 -16.12
C PHE A 34 1.48 -0.42 -15.81
N GLY A 35 2.59 -0.85 -16.39
CA GLY A 35 3.21 -2.14 -16.07
C GLY A 35 3.61 -2.24 -14.60
N LYS A 36 4.25 -1.19 -14.06
CA LYS A 36 4.62 -1.11 -12.64
C LYS A 36 3.40 -1.15 -11.74
N ALA A 37 2.34 -0.41 -12.05
CA ALA A 37 1.10 -0.40 -11.26
C ALA A 37 0.43 -1.78 -11.25
N ARG A 38 0.32 -2.47 -12.40
CA ARG A 38 -0.24 -3.83 -12.47
C ARG A 38 0.58 -4.84 -11.68
N SER A 39 1.92 -4.74 -11.74
CA SER A 39 2.80 -5.61 -10.97
C SER A 39 2.63 -5.38 -9.46
N ALA A 40 2.58 -4.12 -9.03
CA ALA A 40 2.35 -3.77 -7.63
C ALA A 40 1.00 -4.31 -7.13
N GLN A 41 -0.07 -4.15 -7.90
CA GLN A 41 -1.38 -4.69 -7.54
C GLN A 41 -1.41 -6.22 -7.44
N SER A 42 -0.68 -6.92 -8.32
CA SER A 42 -0.56 -8.37 -8.24
C SER A 42 0.23 -8.84 -7.01
N SER A 43 1.22 -8.07 -6.57
CA SER A 43 1.97 -8.34 -5.34
C SER A 43 1.16 -8.01 -4.09
N ALA A 44 0.45 -6.87 -4.10
CA ALA A 44 -0.41 -6.44 -3.00
C ALA A 44 -1.37 -7.55 -2.58
N LEU A 45 -2.08 -8.12 -3.53
CA LEU A 45 -3.03 -9.20 -3.26
C LEU A 45 -2.38 -10.39 -2.51
N LEU A 46 -1.15 -10.76 -2.84
CA LEU A 46 -0.45 -11.86 -2.14
C LEU A 46 0.01 -11.44 -0.75
N GLU A 47 0.42 -10.19 -0.61
CA GLU A 47 0.84 -9.60 0.66
C GLU A 47 -0.32 -9.59 1.65
N ASP A 48 -1.54 -9.20 1.23
CA ASP A 48 -2.76 -9.24 2.04
C ASP A 48 -3.04 -10.67 2.56
N TYR A 49 -2.90 -11.67 1.70
CA TYR A 49 -3.06 -13.07 2.12
C TYR A 49 -2.01 -13.50 3.13
N VAL A 50 -0.75 -13.14 2.92
CA VAL A 50 0.34 -13.51 3.81
C VAL A 50 0.15 -12.86 5.18
N GLU A 51 -0.22 -11.59 5.23
CA GLU A 51 -0.47 -10.87 6.47
C GLU A 51 -1.65 -11.47 7.24
N LEU A 52 -2.77 -11.71 6.57
CA LEU A 52 -3.93 -12.35 7.21
C LEU A 52 -3.63 -13.77 7.70
N ILE A 53 -2.86 -14.57 6.96
CA ILE A 53 -2.47 -15.91 7.41
C ILE A 53 -1.63 -15.81 8.68
N ASP A 54 -0.69 -14.87 8.73
CA ASP A 54 0.16 -14.65 9.91
C ASP A 54 -0.68 -14.21 11.13
N ASP A 55 -1.65 -13.32 10.94
CA ASP A 55 -2.58 -12.89 11.98
C ASP A 55 -3.44 -14.04 12.51
N LEU A 56 -3.97 -14.87 11.63
CA LEU A 56 -4.75 -16.04 12.01
C LEU A 56 -3.90 -17.06 12.79
N LEU A 57 -2.68 -17.32 12.35
CA LEU A 57 -1.77 -18.22 13.03
C LEU A 57 -1.40 -17.69 14.42
N GLY A 58 -1.17 -16.38 14.54
CA GLY A 58 -0.85 -15.73 15.81
C GLY A 58 -2.03 -15.67 16.80
N SER A 59 -3.26 -15.49 16.28
CA SER A 59 -4.45 -15.32 17.13
C SER A 59 -5.17 -16.61 17.47
N THR A 60 -5.31 -17.53 16.49
CA THR A 60 -6.10 -18.77 16.66
C THR A 60 -5.27 -20.05 16.50
N GLY A 61 -4.01 -19.94 16.09
CA GLY A 61 -3.13 -21.07 15.80
C GLY A 61 -3.42 -21.78 14.48
N GLU A 62 -4.45 -21.37 13.76
CA GLU A 62 -4.88 -21.98 12.50
C GLU A 62 -5.30 -20.94 11.46
N ALA A 63 -4.90 -21.16 10.21
CA ALA A 63 -5.34 -20.37 9.06
C ALA A 63 -6.06 -21.28 8.06
N ARG A 64 -7.37 -21.42 8.20
CA ARG A 64 -8.18 -22.25 7.32
C ARG A 64 -8.59 -21.49 6.06
N PRO A 65 -8.61 -22.11 4.87
CA PRO A 65 -9.02 -21.43 3.63
C PRO A 65 -10.39 -20.76 3.71
N THR A 66 -11.33 -21.34 4.45
CA THR A 66 -12.66 -20.78 4.69
C THR A 66 -12.64 -19.51 5.50
N ASP A 67 -11.76 -19.43 6.53
CA ASP A 67 -11.60 -18.24 7.37
C ASP A 67 -10.89 -17.13 6.61
N ILE A 68 -9.87 -17.49 5.84
CA ILE A 68 -9.16 -16.57 4.93
C ILE A 68 -10.16 -15.97 3.93
N ALA A 69 -10.94 -16.80 3.24
CA ALA A 69 -11.92 -16.34 2.26
C ALA A 69 -12.93 -15.36 2.87
N ARG A 70 -13.48 -15.71 4.04
CA ARG A 70 -14.46 -14.89 4.75
C ARG A 70 -13.89 -13.54 5.18
N ARG A 71 -12.69 -13.51 5.73
CA ARG A 71 -12.05 -12.28 6.21
C ARG A 71 -11.62 -11.34 5.10
N LEU A 72 -11.17 -11.89 3.96
CA LEU A 72 -10.84 -11.09 2.77
C LEU A 72 -12.07 -10.75 1.91
N GLY A 73 -13.26 -11.23 2.25
CA GLY A 73 -14.48 -10.97 1.47
C GLY A 73 -14.44 -11.57 0.06
N VAL A 74 -13.73 -12.69 -0.12
CA VAL A 74 -13.61 -13.39 -1.42
C VAL A 74 -14.27 -14.75 -1.41
N SER A 75 -14.51 -15.32 -2.60
CA SER A 75 -15.03 -16.70 -2.68
C SER A 75 -13.99 -17.71 -2.19
N HIS A 76 -14.45 -18.86 -1.68
CA HIS A 76 -13.56 -19.97 -1.29
C HIS A 76 -12.64 -20.39 -2.44
N ALA A 77 -13.18 -20.47 -3.66
CA ALA A 77 -12.41 -20.82 -4.86
C ALA A 77 -11.30 -19.78 -5.14
N THR A 78 -11.55 -18.50 -4.92
CA THR A 78 -10.55 -17.43 -5.05
C THR A 78 -9.45 -17.59 -4.01
N ALA A 79 -9.82 -17.86 -2.76
CA ALA A 79 -8.84 -18.09 -1.69
C ALA A 79 -7.95 -19.31 -1.98
N ILE A 80 -8.53 -20.42 -2.44
CA ILE A 80 -7.78 -21.63 -2.82
C ILE A 80 -6.77 -21.34 -3.94
N LYS A 81 -7.15 -20.57 -4.96
CA LYS A 81 -6.23 -20.17 -6.05
C LYS A 81 -5.07 -19.31 -5.54
N ALA A 82 -5.37 -18.35 -4.67
CA ALA A 82 -4.34 -17.49 -4.06
C ALA A 82 -3.39 -18.31 -3.17
N ILE A 83 -3.91 -19.19 -2.32
CA ILE A 83 -3.11 -20.09 -1.49
C ILE A 83 -2.21 -21.00 -2.35
N ALA A 84 -2.75 -21.53 -3.45
CA ALA A 84 -1.95 -22.33 -4.39
C ALA A 84 -0.80 -21.52 -5.02
N ARG A 85 -1.03 -20.23 -5.28
CA ARG A 85 0.02 -19.31 -5.75
C ARG A 85 1.06 -19.05 -4.67
N LEU A 86 0.67 -18.75 -3.44
CA LEU A 86 1.60 -18.58 -2.30
C LEU A 86 2.50 -19.80 -2.10
N LYS A 87 1.94 -21.01 -2.26
CA LYS A 87 2.71 -22.26 -2.20
C LYS A 87 3.74 -22.38 -3.32
N ARG A 88 3.37 -22.03 -4.55
CA ARG A 88 4.30 -22.03 -5.69
C ARG A 88 5.43 -21.01 -5.52
N GLU A 89 5.13 -19.86 -4.89
CA GLU A 89 6.13 -18.83 -4.58
C GLU A 89 6.96 -19.16 -3.34
N GLY A 90 6.68 -20.28 -2.68
CA GLY A 90 7.47 -20.78 -1.54
C GLY A 90 7.26 -20.01 -0.24
N VAL A 91 6.23 -19.14 -0.16
CA VAL A 91 5.94 -18.35 1.04
C VAL A 91 4.90 -19.00 1.96
N ALA A 92 4.18 -20.03 1.49
CA ALA A 92 3.24 -20.78 2.29
C ALA A 92 3.34 -22.29 2.06
N THR A 93 2.90 -23.06 3.05
CA THR A 93 2.66 -24.50 2.99
C THR A 93 1.25 -24.82 3.44
N ALA A 94 0.74 -25.99 3.09
CA ALA A 94 -0.53 -26.47 3.61
C ALA A 94 -0.34 -27.89 4.16
N ARG A 95 -0.98 -28.17 5.30
CA ARG A 95 -1.02 -29.51 5.90
C ARG A 95 -2.44 -30.04 5.84
N PRO A 96 -2.63 -31.32 5.50
CA PRO A 96 -3.94 -31.94 5.53
C PRO A 96 -4.62 -31.69 6.89
N TYR A 97 -5.88 -31.28 6.90
CA TYR A 97 -6.71 -31.03 8.08
C TYR A 97 -6.21 -29.93 9.05
N ARG A 98 -5.05 -29.29 8.77
CA ARG A 98 -4.44 -28.30 9.65
C ARG A 98 -4.44 -26.87 9.08
N GLY A 99 -4.82 -26.70 7.81
CA GLY A 99 -4.85 -25.39 7.17
C GLY A 99 -3.53 -24.97 6.51
N VAL A 100 -3.32 -23.67 6.42
CA VAL A 100 -2.21 -23.00 5.74
C VAL A 100 -1.24 -22.48 6.79
N PHE A 101 0.07 -22.59 6.50
CA PHE A 101 1.16 -22.10 7.33
C PHE A 101 2.11 -21.28 6.48
N LEU A 102 2.74 -20.26 7.05
CA LEU A 102 3.81 -19.54 6.40
C LEU A 102 5.15 -20.29 6.53
N THR A 103 5.97 -20.19 5.50
CA THR A 103 7.38 -20.57 5.56
C THR A 103 8.19 -19.44 6.23
N ASP A 104 9.48 -19.64 6.50
CA ASP A 104 10.35 -18.58 7.01
C ASP A 104 10.34 -17.35 6.09
N SER A 105 10.34 -17.58 4.76
CA SER A 105 10.23 -16.50 3.78
C SER A 105 8.85 -15.81 3.81
N GLY A 106 7.78 -16.56 4.08
CA GLY A 106 6.45 -16.03 4.26
C GLY A 106 6.32 -15.16 5.53
N GLN A 107 6.88 -15.62 6.64
CA GLN A 107 6.94 -14.85 7.89
C GLN A 107 7.75 -13.57 7.72
N ALA A 108 8.90 -13.66 7.04
CA ALA A 108 9.70 -12.47 6.72
C ALA A 108 8.94 -11.48 5.82
N LEU A 109 8.12 -11.98 4.88
CA LEU A 109 7.25 -11.14 4.06
C LEU A 109 6.19 -10.45 4.90
N ALA A 110 5.46 -11.19 5.76
CA ALA A 110 4.47 -10.62 6.68
C ALA A 110 5.07 -9.52 7.56
N ALA A 111 6.25 -9.77 8.13
CA ALA A 111 6.94 -8.78 8.95
C ALA A 111 7.28 -7.49 8.19
N ARG A 112 7.72 -7.62 6.91
CA ARG A 112 8.00 -6.46 6.04
C ARG A 112 6.73 -5.68 5.71
N VAL A 113 5.64 -6.37 5.38
CA VAL A 113 4.34 -5.73 5.07
C VAL A 113 3.87 -4.93 6.27
N ARG A 114 3.84 -5.51 7.46
CA ARG A 114 3.47 -4.78 8.69
C ARG A 114 4.38 -3.61 9.01
N ALA A 115 5.69 -3.74 8.81
CA ALA A 115 6.61 -2.64 9.04
C ALA A 115 6.34 -1.47 8.08
N ARG A 116 6.03 -1.78 6.82
CA ARG A 116 5.66 -0.81 5.78
C ARG A 116 4.35 -0.12 6.10
N HIS A 117 3.31 -0.87 6.49
CA HIS A 117 2.02 -0.34 6.93
C HIS A 117 2.20 0.68 8.06
N ARG A 118 2.86 0.28 9.16
CA ARG A 118 3.12 1.17 10.28
C ARG A 118 3.87 2.44 9.88
N LEU A 119 4.82 2.35 8.96
CA LEU A 119 5.56 3.51 8.47
C LEU A 119 4.66 4.46 7.70
N VAL A 120 3.80 3.96 6.82
CA VAL A 120 2.84 4.78 6.05
C VAL A 120 1.85 5.45 6.99
N VAL A 121 1.27 4.71 7.94
CA VAL A 121 0.39 5.27 8.99
C VAL A 121 1.08 6.39 9.76
N ALA A 122 2.32 6.16 10.21
CA ALA A 122 3.08 7.17 10.95
C ALA A 122 3.31 8.45 10.14
N VAL A 123 3.60 8.33 8.85
CA VAL A 123 3.74 9.49 7.95
C VAL A 123 2.41 10.24 7.83
N LEU A 124 1.31 9.55 7.59
CA LEU A 124 0.00 10.16 7.43
C LEU A 124 -0.42 10.91 8.71
N ILE A 125 -0.23 10.31 9.88
CA ILE A 125 -0.48 10.95 11.17
C ILE A 125 0.43 12.18 11.35
N ALA A 126 1.72 12.09 11.01
CA ALA A 126 2.65 13.21 11.11
C ALA A 126 2.30 14.36 10.14
N LEU A 127 1.55 14.09 9.07
CA LEU A 127 0.99 15.09 8.15
C LEU A 127 -0.35 15.66 8.64
N GLY A 128 -0.91 15.17 9.74
CA GLY A 128 -2.16 15.64 10.33
C GLY A 128 -3.40 14.85 9.89
N VAL A 129 -3.24 13.70 9.25
CA VAL A 129 -4.37 12.81 8.92
C VAL A 129 -4.87 12.15 10.22
N PRO A 130 -6.18 12.15 10.49
CA PRO A 130 -6.74 11.44 11.64
C PRO A 130 -6.38 9.94 11.60
N ALA A 131 -6.15 9.34 12.79
CA ALA A 131 -5.65 7.97 12.89
C ALA A 131 -6.52 6.95 12.13
N GLU A 132 -7.85 7.03 12.25
CA GLU A 132 -8.77 6.13 11.55
C GLU A 132 -8.64 6.23 10.03
N ALA A 133 -8.54 7.44 9.48
CA ALA A 133 -8.31 7.65 8.05
C ALA A 133 -6.91 7.21 7.62
N ALA A 134 -5.89 7.44 8.47
CA ALA A 134 -4.51 7.03 8.19
C ALA A 134 -4.38 5.51 8.09
N GLU A 135 -5.03 4.74 8.97
CA GLU A 135 -5.08 3.28 8.89
C GLU A 135 -5.74 2.80 7.60
N ALA A 136 -6.92 3.35 7.26
CA ALA A 136 -7.65 2.96 6.05
C ALA A 136 -6.90 3.30 4.76
N ASP A 137 -6.28 4.49 4.68
CA ASP A 137 -5.54 4.94 3.51
C ASP A 137 -4.20 4.19 3.36
N ALA A 138 -3.57 3.83 4.47
CA ALA A 138 -2.31 3.10 4.46
C ALA A 138 -2.42 1.76 3.74
N GLU A 139 -3.52 1.02 3.92
CA GLU A 139 -3.81 -0.25 3.22
C GLU A 139 -3.66 -0.14 1.70
N GLY A 140 -4.15 0.97 1.13
CA GLY A 140 -4.04 1.21 -0.31
C GLY A 140 -2.66 1.73 -0.73
N ILE A 141 -2.05 2.58 0.08
CA ILE A 141 -0.81 3.29 -0.26
C ILE A 141 0.41 2.36 -0.18
N GLU A 142 0.52 1.55 0.85
CA GLU A 142 1.73 0.80 1.19
C GLU A 142 2.22 -0.13 0.08
N HIS A 143 1.29 -0.73 -0.65
CA HIS A 143 1.62 -1.67 -1.73
C HIS A 143 2.15 -1.00 -3.00
N HIS A 144 1.93 0.30 -3.15
CA HIS A 144 2.31 1.05 -4.35
C HIS A 144 3.52 1.96 -4.14
N VAL A 145 4.03 2.05 -2.92
CA VAL A 145 5.17 2.90 -2.57
C VAL A 145 6.50 2.20 -2.91
N SER A 146 7.40 2.92 -3.58
CA SER A 146 8.73 2.39 -3.89
C SER A 146 9.64 2.39 -2.66
N GLU A 147 10.65 1.53 -2.66
CA GLU A 147 11.70 1.51 -1.61
C GLU A 147 12.37 2.89 -1.40
N THR A 148 12.55 3.64 -2.48
CA THR A 148 13.10 5.00 -2.40
C THR A 148 12.18 5.92 -1.60
N THR A 149 10.87 5.82 -1.83
CA THR A 149 9.87 6.60 -1.11
C THR A 149 9.75 6.14 0.34
N LEU A 150 9.77 4.83 0.60
CA LEU A 150 9.75 4.30 1.97
C LEU A 150 10.96 4.78 2.78
N LYS A 151 12.15 4.81 2.18
CA LYS A 151 13.34 5.40 2.81
C LYS A 151 13.17 6.89 3.12
N ALA A 152 12.52 7.65 2.23
CA ALA A 152 12.22 9.05 2.49
C ALA A 152 11.20 9.21 3.62
N PHE A 153 10.17 8.37 3.66
CA PHE A 153 9.18 8.32 4.73
C PHE A 153 9.84 8.03 6.09
N ALA A 154 10.70 7.02 6.15
CA ALA A 154 11.42 6.68 7.38
C ALA A 154 12.26 7.87 7.91
N ARG A 155 13.00 8.56 7.02
CA ARG A 155 13.75 9.76 7.40
C ARG A 155 12.83 10.88 7.91
N PHE A 156 11.68 11.08 7.27
CA PHE A 156 10.72 12.11 7.66
C PHE A 156 10.15 11.87 9.05
N VAL A 157 9.74 10.63 9.35
CA VAL A 157 9.21 10.26 10.67
C VAL A 157 10.31 10.39 11.73
N HIS A 158 11.51 9.87 11.45
CA HIS A 158 12.63 9.94 12.41
C HIS A 158 13.07 11.36 12.75
N ALA A 159 12.95 12.31 11.82
CA ALA A 159 13.31 13.72 12.08
C ALA A 159 12.26 14.46 12.93
N ARG A 160 11.12 13.87 13.22
CA ARG A 160 10.00 14.47 13.98
C ARG A 160 9.72 13.80 15.33
N GLY A 161 10.31 12.64 15.58
CA GLY A 161 10.29 11.95 16.88
C GLY A 161 11.53 12.27 17.68
#